data_b63ea6bdc70e80c6c71acf62646d0018
#
_entry.id   b63ea6bdc70e80c6c71acf62646d0018
#
_cell.length_a   1.000
_cell.length_b   1.000
_cell.length_c   1.000
_cell.angle_alpha   90.00
_cell.angle_beta   90.00
_cell.angle_gamma   90.00
#
_symmetry.space_group_name_H-M   'P 1'
#
loop_
_entity.id
_entity.type
_entity.pdbx_description
1 polymer ?
#
loop_
_entity_poly.entity_id
_entity_poly.type
_entity_poly.pdbx_seq_one_letter_code
_entity_poly.pdbx_strand_id
1 'polypeptide(L)'
;MPTYRLDVAYDGTGFRGYAIQPDQRTVQGELEAALAHHIGPVGTSVAGRTDRGVHAAGQVIGFTHAVEIDTERVLRSLNSQLGEEIAILEFRRVDDGFHARFSATGRAYRYQVLNRTVHDPQQARTSWHVAERLDVDAMNEASALLVGTHDFASFCRSAAGAMTTREVKWASWRHRGDLVEFAIAANAFCHQMVRGLVVVLVDMGLRRVSPTEINAMLAAEDRSTGGGAAPPQGLTLMAVGYPAEPLEPPDWIRFVSPPVAESPAQTAGRGVFLRGVPPKAGRRDRP
;
A
#
# COMPACT_ATOMS: atom_id res chain seq x y z
N MET A 1 21.99 -0.05 -22.50
CA MET A 1 20.84 0.42 -23.32
C MET A 1 20.07 1.41 -22.49
N PRO A 2 19.63 2.53 -23.07
CA PRO A 2 18.81 3.50 -22.34
C PRO A 2 17.60 2.84 -21.67
N THR A 3 17.42 3.09 -20.37
CA THR A 3 16.32 2.58 -19.58
C THR A 3 15.35 3.72 -19.28
N TYR A 4 14.06 3.43 -19.36
CA TYR A 4 12.98 4.39 -19.22
C TYR A 4 11.98 3.97 -18.13
N ARG A 5 11.43 4.97 -17.46
CA ARG A 5 10.36 4.81 -16.49
C ARG A 5 9.13 5.63 -16.92
N LEU A 6 7.96 5.02 -16.79
CA LEU A 6 6.66 5.69 -16.85
C LEU A 6 5.99 5.58 -15.50
N ASP A 7 5.46 6.70 -15.02
CA ASP A 7 4.53 6.74 -13.90
C ASP A 7 3.12 6.84 -14.47
N VAL A 8 2.23 5.92 -14.06
CA VAL A 8 0.96 5.68 -14.75
C VAL A 8 -0.20 5.63 -13.76
N ALA A 9 -1.28 6.32 -14.07
CA ALA A 9 -2.57 6.17 -13.40
C ALA A 9 -3.57 5.47 -14.33
N TYR A 10 -4.49 4.69 -13.75
CA TYR A 10 -5.58 4.08 -14.52
C TYR A 10 -6.82 3.75 -13.68
N ASP A 11 -7.99 3.86 -14.31
CA ASP A 11 -9.24 3.25 -13.87
C ASP A 11 -9.27 1.78 -14.30
N GLY A 12 -9.13 0.87 -13.33
CA GLY A 12 -9.08 -0.58 -13.59
C GLY A 12 -10.42 -1.23 -13.97
N THR A 13 -11.53 -0.49 -13.92
CA THR A 13 -12.90 -1.04 -14.08
C THR A 13 -13.08 -1.80 -15.40
N GLY A 14 -12.60 -1.23 -16.50
CA GLY A 14 -12.73 -1.79 -17.86
C GLY A 14 -11.71 -2.89 -18.19
N PHE A 15 -10.72 -3.16 -17.30
CA PHE A 15 -9.61 -4.05 -17.59
C PHE A 15 -9.70 -5.40 -16.87
N ARG A 16 -9.17 -6.45 -17.50
CA ARG A 16 -9.01 -7.80 -16.93
C ARG A 16 -7.77 -7.92 -16.02
N GLY A 17 -7.32 -6.79 -15.48
CA GLY A 17 -6.12 -6.63 -14.69
C GLY A 17 -5.00 -5.98 -15.47
N TYR A 18 -3.82 -5.89 -14.83
CA TYR A 18 -2.67 -5.23 -15.44
C TYR A 18 -2.01 -6.08 -16.54
N ALA A 19 -1.64 -7.33 -16.20
CA ALA A 19 -0.79 -8.16 -17.07
C ALA A 19 -1.52 -8.67 -18.31
N ILE A 20 -0.82 -8.74 -19.43
CA ILE A 20 -1.31 -9.28 -20.71
C ILE A 20 -1.86 -10.71 -20.48
N GLN A 21 -3.03 -10.96 -21.03
CA GLN A 21 -3.71 -12.25 -21.08
C GLN A 21 -4.27 -12.44 -22.50
N PRO A 22 -4.28 -13.68 -23.04
CA PRO A 22 -4.86 -13.94 -24.36
C PRO A 22 -6.32 -13.45 -24.43
N ASP A 23 -6.65 -12.77 -25.52
CA ASP A 23 -8.00 -12.30 -25.85
C ASP A 23 -8.66 -11.41 -24.76
N GLN A 24 -7.86 -10.79 -23.89
CA GLN A 24 -8.36 -9.91 -22.83
C GLN A 24 -7.79 -8.50 -22.97
N ARG A 25 -8.65 -7.51 -22.72
CA ARG A 25 -8.25 -6.12 -22.59
C ARG A 25 -7.53 -5.92 -21.25
N THR A 26 -6.25 -5.55 -21.27
CA THR A 26 -5.40 -5.36 -20.09
C THR A 26 -4.66 -4.03 -20.16
N VAL A 27 -4.28 -3.47 -19.00
CA VAL A 27 -3.55 -2.20 -18.95
C VAL A 27 -2.21 -2.32 -19.69
N GLN A 28 -1.47 -3.40 -19.48
CA GLN A 28 -0.18 -3.64 -20.14
C GLN A 28 -0.34 -3.74 -21.66
N GLY A 29 -1.39 -4.43 -22.14
CA GLY A 29 -1.65 -4.59 -23.57
C GLY A 29 -1.90 -3.26 -24.27
N GLU A 30 -2.74 -2.40 -23.69
CA GLU A 30 -3.03 -1.06 -24.21
C GLU A 30 -1.78 -0.18 -24.21
N LEU A 31 -0.99 -0.20 -23.12
CA LEU A 31 0.25 0.57 -23.01
C LEU A 31 1.31 0.14 -24.02
N GLU A 32 1.56 -1.16 -24.15
CA GLU A 32 2.57 -1.66 -25.10
C GLU A 32 2.13 -1.44 -26.55
N ALA A 33 0.85 -1.55 -26.86
CA ALA A 33 0.32 -1.21 -28.17
C ALA A 33 0.50 0.28 -28.50
N ALA A 34 0.19 1.18 -27.54
CA ALA A 34 0.38 2.61 -27.72
C ALA A 34 1.88 2.97 -27.88
N LEU A 35 2.77 2.39 -27.06
CA LEU A 35 4.23 2.56 -27.17
C LEU A 35 4.75 2.10 -28.54
N ALA A 36 4.25 0.96 -29.04
CA ALA A 36 4.71 0.39 -30.30
C ALA A 36 4.49 1.31 -31.51
N HIS A 37 3.45 2.15 -31.50
CA HIS A 37 3.22 3.15 -32.54
C HIS A 37 4.31 4.23 -32.64
N HIS A 38 5.06 4.47 -31.54
CA HIS A 38 6.07 5.54 -31.48
C HIS A 38 7.49 5.06 -31.53
N ILE A 39 7.76 3.91 -30.89
CA ILE A 39 9.12 3.41 -30.66
C ILE A 39 9.32 1.97 -31.15
N GLY A 40 8.30 1.37 -31.77
CA GLY A 40 8.30 -0.05 -32.10
C GLY A 40 7.96 -0.95 -30.90
N PRO A 41 7.82 -2.27 -31.15
CA PRO A 41 7.45 -3.22 -30.11
C PRO A 41 8.42 -3.19 -28.93
N VAL A 42 7.92 -3.08 -27.72
CA VAL A 42 8.70 -3.07 -26.48
C VAL A 42 7.96 -3.86 -25.40
N GLY A 43 8.69 -4.70 -24.67
CA GLY A 43 8.17 -5.39 -23.50
C GLY A 43 8.41 -4.57 -22.24
N THR A 44 7.39 -4.43 -21.42
CA THR A 44 7.45 -3.63 -20.19
C THR A 44 7.54 -4.49 -18.94
N SER A 45 8.25 -3.97 -17.93
CA SER A 45 8.23 -4.47 -16.54
C SER A 45 7.36 -3.56 -15.69
N VAL A 46 6.72 -4.09 -14.63
CA VAL A 46 5.82 -3.34 -13.76
C VAL A 46 6.19 -3.53 -12.29
N ALA A 47 6.05 -2.48 -11.48
CA ALA A 47 6.36 -2.51 -10.06
C ALA A 47 5.45 -3.48 -9.27
N GLY A 48 4.16 -3.51 -9.59
CA GLY A 48 3.21 -4.43 -8.97
C GLY A 48 2.00 -4.67 -9.88
N ARG A 49 1.72 -5.96 -10.19
CA ARG A 49 0.52 -6.31 -10.95
C ARG A 49 -0.71 -6.04 -10.11
N THR A 50 -1.73 -5.45 -10.73
CA THR A 50 -3.05 -5.25 -10.12
C THR A 50 -4.04 -6.26 -10.71
N ASP A 51 -4.99 -6.69 -9.86
CA ASP A 51 -6.07 -7.60 -10.26
C ASP A 51 -7.10 -6.89 -11.15
N ARG A 52 -7.99 -7.67 -11.76
CA ARG A 52 -9.15 -7.15 -12.49
C ARG A 52 -9.95 -6.17 -11.62
N GLY A 53 -10.24 -4.97 -12.14
CA GLY A 53 -11.04 -3.95 -11.47
C GLY A 53 -10.30 -3.14 -10.41
N VAL A 54 -9.01 -3.40 -10.18
CA VAL A 54 -8.16 -2.62 -9.25
C VAL A 54 -7.55 -1.45 -9.98
N HIS A 55 -7.58 -0.27 -9.38
CA HIS A 55 -7.07 0.99 -9.93
C HIS A 55 -5.61 1.24 -9.57
N ALA A 56 -5.00 2.22 -10.23
CA ALA A 56 -3.73 2.80 -9.79
C ALA A 56 -3.74 4.32 -9.98
N ALA A 57 -3.15 5.03 -9.02
CA ALA A 57 -2.84 6.45 -9.09
C ALA A 57 -1.32 6.69 -9.29
N GLY A 58 -0.48 5.70 -8.99
CA GLY A 58 0.98 5.79 -9.08
C GLY A 58 1.63 4.44 -9.36
N GLN A 59 1.21 3.76 -10.44
CA GLN A 59 1.90 2.56 -10.95
C GLN A 59 3.20 2.96 -11.63
N VAL A 60 4.24 2.16 -11.48
CA VAL A 60 5.53 2.38 -12.16
C VAL A 60 5.82 1.25 -13.13
N ILE A 61 6.23 1.64 -14.34
CA ILE A 61 6.56 0.76 -15.45
C ILE A 61 7.96 1.09 -15.91
N GLY A 62 8.73 0.08 -16.28
CA GLY A 62 10.08 0.25 -16.83
C GLY A 62 10.28 -0.57 -18.07
N PHE A 63 11.09 -0.05 -19.00
CA PHE A 63 11.54 -0.78 -20.18
C PHE A 63 12.89 -0.24 -20.65
N THR A 64 13.58 -1.01 -21.49
CA THR A 64 14.81 -0.59 -22.18
C THR A 64 14.53 -0.40 -23.67
N HIS A 65 15.25 0.53 -24.31
CA HIS A 65 15.14 0.76 -25.74
C HIS A 65 16.52 0.99 -26.35
N ALA A 66 16.71 0.60 -27.62
CA ALA A 66 18.01 0.66 -28.29
C ALA A 66 18.45 2.09 -28.62
N VAL A 67 17.49 2.99 -28.84
CA VAL A 67 17.72 4.38 -29.30
C VAL A 67 17.15 5.32 -28.24
N GLU A 68 17.75 6.51 -28.10
CA GLU A 68 17.22 7.60 -27.26
C GLU A 68 15.83 8.02 -27.74
N ILE A 69 14.94 8.21 -26.77
CA ILE A 69 13.53 8.57 -26.97
C ILE A 69 13.33 10.03 -26.56
N ASP A 70 12.66 10.81 -27.41
CA ASP A 70 12.09 12.11 -27.04
C ASP A 70 10.88 11.85 -26.11
N THR A 71 11.14 11.79 -24.80
CA THR A 71 10.15 11.41 -23.79
C THR A 71 8.99 12.40 -23.71
N GLU A 72 9.23 13.71 -23.88
CA GLU A 72 8.16 14.72 -23.83
C GLU A 72 7.18 14.59 -25.00
N ARG A 73 7.71 14.40 -26.21
CA ARG A 73 6.90 14.21 -27.40
C ARG A 73 6.06 12.94 -27.30
N VAL A 74 6.70 11.82 -26.90
CA VAL A 74 6.02 10.52 -26.79
C VAL A 74 4.97 10.55 -25.66
N LEU A 75 5.26 11.18 -24.52
CA LEU A 75 4.31 11.38 -23.41
C LEU A 75 3.00 12.05 -23.88
N ARG A 76 3.11 13.18 -24.60
CA ARG A 76 1.93 13.89 -25.12
C ARG A 76 1.11 13.02 -26.06
N SER A 77 1.77 12.27 -26.91
CA SER A 77 1.11 11.41 -27.89
C SER A 77 0.46 10.18 -27.23
N LEU A 78 1.10 9.55 -26.26
CA LEU A 78 0.54 8.44 -25.50
C LEU A 78 -0.77 8.85 -24.80
N ASN A 79 -0.77 9.98 -24.10
CA ASN A 79 -1.97 10.49 -23.43
C ASN A 79 -3.12 10.87 -24.38
N SER A 80 -2.79 11.20 -25.62
CA SER A 80 -3.81 11.42 -26.68
C SER A 80 -4.44 10.11 -27.19
N GLN A 81 -3.70 8.99 -27.11
CA GLN A 81 -4.14 7.68 -27.64
C GLN A 81 -4.85 6.80 -26.60
N LEU A 82 -4.41 6.87 -25.32
CA LEU A 82 -4.84 5.96 -24.27
C LEU A 82 -6.25 6.27 -23.72
N GLY A 83 -6.89 7.37 -24.15
CA GLY A 83 -8.22 7.75 -23.71
C GLY A 83 -8.26 8.15 -22.22
N GLU A 84 -9.45 8.11 -21.61
CA GLU A 84 -9.68 8.61 -20.25
C GLU A 84 -9.35 7.57 -19.16
N GLU A 85 -9.16 6.31 -19.52
CA GLU A 85 -8.97 5.23 -18.54
C GLU A 85 -7.51 5.03 -18.14
N ILE A 86 -6.53 5.51 -18.93
CA ILE A 86 -5.08 5.41 -18.63
C ILE A 86 -4.44 6.77 -18.87
N ALA A 87 -3.66 7.25 -17.91
CA ALA A 87 -2.87 8.46 -18.02
C ALA A 87 -1.39 8.19 -17.70
N ILE A 88 -0.50 8.64 -18.56
CA ILE A 88 0.94 8.69 -18.26
C ILE A 88 1.22 10.01 -17.56
N LEU A 89 1.62 9.93 -16.30
CA LEU A 89 1.88 11.10 -15.45
C LEU A 89 3.28 11.65 -15.69
N GLU A 90 4.25 10.74 -15.86
CA GLU A 90 5.64 11.07 -16.14
C GLU A 90 6.23 10.02 -17.09
N PHE A 91 7.12 10.46 -17.99
CA PHE A 91 7.93 9.59 -18.83
C PHE A 91 9.36 10.15 -18.85
N ARG A 92 10.29 9.42 -18.26
CA ARG A 92 11.68 9.87 -18.13
C ARG A 92 12.69 8.76 -18.36
N ARG A 93 13.89 9.14 -18.79
CA ARG A 93 15.06 8.29 -18.73
C ARG A 93 15.51 8.12 -17.27
N VAL A 94 15.96 6.91 -16.93
CA VAL A 94 16.49 6.54 -15.60
C VAL A 94 17.82 5.80 -15.77
N ASP A 95 18.46 5.48 -14.63
CA ASP A 95 19.70 4.70 -14.64
C ASP A 95 19.49 3.34 -15.33
N ASP A 96 20.49 2.91 -16.13
CA ASP A 96 20.39 1.68 -16.92
C ASP A 96 20.21 0.40 -16.08
N GLY A 97 20.52 0.44 -14.77
CA GLY A 97 20.24 -0.63 -13.81
C GLY A 97 18.84 -0.62 -13.20
N PHE A 98 18.01 0.38 -13.53
CA PHE A 98 16.66 0.47 -12.97
C PHE A 98 15.75 -0.67 -13.46
N HIS A 99 15.02 -1.28 -12.52
CA HIS A 99 14.00 -2.26 -12.83
C HIS A 99 12.74 -1.97 -12.00
N ALA A 100 11.61 -1.69 -12.66
CA ALA A 100 10.38 -1.24 -12.00
C ALA A 100 9.97 -2.13 -10.80
N ARG A 101 10.14 -3.46 -10.89
CA ARG A 101 9.78 -4.40 -9.84
C ARG A 101 10.87 -4.59 -8.79
N PHE A 102 12.12 -4.81 -9.22
CA PHE A 102 13.19 -5.28 -8.34
C PHE A 102 13.92 -4.13 -7.64
N SER A 103 13.94 -2.93 -8.24
CA SER A 103 14.46 -1.73 -7.57
C SER A 103 13.47 -1.12 -6.57
N ALA A 104 12.22 -1.55 -6.58
CA ALA A 104 11.19 -1.00 -5.69
C ALA A 104 11.35 -1.50 -4.24
N THR A 105 11.33 -0.56 -3.29
CA THR A 105 11.47 -0.77 -1.84
C THR A 105 10.15 -0.92 -1.10
N GLY A 106 9.02 -0.61 -1.76
CA GLY A 106 7.69 -0.75 -1.18
C GLY A 106 6.57 -0.36 -2.13
N ARG A 107 5.34 -0.65 -1.73
CA ARG A 107 4.09 -0.24 -2.40
C ARG A 107 3.13 0.29 -1.36
N ALA A 108 2.36 1.31 -1.72
CA ALA A 108 1.30 1.86 -0.89
C ALA A 108 -0.04 1.72 -1.59
N TYR A 109 -1.04 1.27 -0.86
CA TYR A 109 -2.41 1.11 -1.33
C TYR A 109 -3.38 1.93 -0.50
N ARG A 110 -4.46 2.36 -1.14
CA ARG A 110 -5.66 2.89 -0.50
C ARG A 110 -6.83 1.97 -0.83
N TYR A 111 -7.68 1.68 0.17
CA TYR A 111 -8.97 1.04 -0.04
C TYR A 111 -10.08 1.95 0.47
N GLN A 112 -11.16 2.11 -0.31
CA GLN A 112 -12.29 2.97 0.04
C GLN A 112 -13.54 2.14 0.29
N VAL A 113 -14.17 2.37 1.43
CA VAL A 113 -15.48 1.84 1.80
C VAL A 113 -16.46 3.00 1.87
N LEU A 114 -17.55 2.93 1.10
CA LEU A 114 -18.68 3.84 1.24
C LEU A 114 -19.55 3.35 2.39
N ASN A 115 -19.49 4.02 3.55
CA ASN A 115 -20.17 3.61 4.77
C ASN A 115 -21.39 4.49 5.07
N ARG A 116 -22.48 4.17 4.42
CA ARG A 116 -23.79 4.82 4.57
C ARG A 116 -24.91 3.86 4.18
N THR A 117 -26.11 4.11 4.67
CA THR A 117 -27.27 3.21 4.46
C THR A 117 -27.61 3.00 2.99
N VAL A 118 -27.55 4.05 2.14
CA VAL A 118 -27.90 3.98 0.72
C VAL A 118 -26.64 4.07 -0.11
N HIS A 119 -26.52 3.22 -1.14
CA HIS A 119 -25.39 3.25 -2.08
C HIS A 119 -25.34 4.58 -2.87
N ASP A 120 -24.18 4.89 -3.44
CA ASP A 120 -23.96 6.03 -4.32
C ASP A 120 -23.46 5.56 -5.69
N PRO A 121 -24.24 5.76 -6.77
CA PRO A 121 -23.80 5.37 -8.12
C PRO A 121 -22.51 6.04 -8.58
N GLN A 122 -22.19 7.24 -8.09
CA GLN A 122 -20.97 7.96 -8.44
C GLN A 122 -19.73 7.36 -7.75
N GLN A 123 -19.91 6.67 -6.62
CA GLN A 123 -18.85 5.99 -5.87
C GLN A 123 -18.75 4.48 -6.20
N ALA A 124 -19.68 3.95 -6.99
CA ALA A 124 -19.80 2.51 -7.25
C ALA A 124 -18.56 1.88 -7.91
N ARG A 125 -17.78 2.67 -8.67
CA ARG A 125 -16.56 2.22 -9.34
C ARG A 125 -15.29 2.35 -8.50
N THR A 126 -15.35 3.07 -7.37
CA THR A 126 -14.16 3.43 -6.59
C THR A 126 -14.28 3.07 -5.12
N SER A 127 -15.40 2.47 -4.70
CA SER A 127 -15.61 2.08 -3.30
C SER A 127 -16.41 0.79 -3.16
N TRP A 128 -16.29 0.17 -1.98
CA TRP A 128 -17.14 -0.92 -1.53
C TRP A 128 -18.24 -0.37 -0.64
N HIS A 129 -19.51 -0.52 -1.02
CA HIS A 129 -20.63 -0.10 -0.20
C HIS A 129 -20.88 -1.07 0.96
N VAL A 130 -20.84 -0.54 2.19
CA VAL A 130 -21.21 -1.22 3.45
C VAL A 130 -22.24 -0.37 4.15
N ALA A 131 -23.49 -0.86 4.23
CA ALA A 131 -24.62 -0.10 4.75
C ALA A 131 -24.59 0.02 6.29
N GLU A 132 -24.10 -0.99 6.97
CA GLU A 132 -24.01 -1.05 8.44
C GLU A 132 -22.85 -0.15 8.91
N ARG A 133 -23.08 0.55 10.05
CA ARG A 133 -22.06 1.47 10.60
C ARG A 133 -20.80 0.72 11.03
N LEU A 134 -19.65 1.18 10.55
CA LEU A 134 -18.34 0.64 10.89
C LEU A 134 -17.77 1.34 12.14
N ASP A 135 -17.19 0.55 13.03
CA ASP A 135 -16.35 1.00 14.13
C ASP A 135 -14.91 1.13 13.65
N VAL A 136 -14.53 2.36 13.26
CA VAL A 136 -13.20 2.64 12.71
C VAL A 136 -12.11 2.53 13.78
N ASP A 137 -12.43 2.73 15.05
CA ASP A 137 -11.47 2.57 16.15
C ASP A 137 -11.08 1.09 16.31
N ALA A 138 -12.05 0.17 16.28
CA ALA A 138 -11.79 -1.27 16.29
C ALA A 138 -10.98 -1.72 15.06
N MET A 139 -11.27 -1.14 13.88
CA MET A 139 -10.49 -1.41 12.65
C MET A 139 -9.04 -0.91 12.77
N ASN A 140 -8.81 0.23 13.41
CA ASN A 140 -7.47 0.76 13.68
C ASN A 140 -6.71 -0.07 14.72
N GLU A 141 -7.37 -0.52 15.78
CA GLU A 141 -6.77 -1.42 16.76
C GLU A 141 -6.22 -2.68 16.09
N ALA A 142 -7.01 -3.34 15.25
CA ALA A 142 -6.57 -4.50 14.49
C ALA A 142 -5.46 -4.16 13.47
N SER A 143 -5.56 -3.01 12.79
CA SER A 143 -4.58 -2.60 11.78
C SER A 143 -3.21 -2.30 12.39
N ALA A 144 -3.15 -1.81 13.64
CA ALA A 144 -1.91 -1.59 14.34
C ALA A 144 -1.12 -2.90 14.58
N LEU A 145 -1.82 -4.03 14.74
CA LEU A 145 -1.21 -5.35 14.92
C LEU A 145 -0.62 -5.93 13.61
N LEU A 146 -0.95 -5.35 12.46
CA LEU A 146 -0.37 -5.74 11.15
C LEU A 146 0.99 -5.11 10.89
N VAL A 147 1.36 -4.04 11.62
CA VAL A 147 2.63 -3.32 11.41
C VAL A 147 3.79 -4.17 11.89
N GLY A 148 4.84 -4.24 11.07
CA GLY A 148 6.00 -5.10 11.29
C GLY A 148 6.09 -6.25 10.30
N THR A 149 6.90 -7.25 10.63
CA THR A 149 7.16 -8.42 9.78
C THR A 149 6.32 -9.60 10.25
N HIS A 150 5.42 -10.08 9.39
CA HIS A 150 4.53 -11.20 9.65
C HIS A 150 4.42 -12.12 8.45
N ASP A 151 4.00 -13.37 8.67
CA ASP A 151 3.52 -14.23 7.60
C ASP A 151 2.04 -13.92 7.30
N PHE A 152 1.75 -13.55 6.05
CA PHE A 152 0.42 -13.20 5.58
C PHE A 152 -0.25 -14.33 4.77
N ALA A 153 0.16 -15.58 4.94
CA ALA A 153 -0.41 -16.73 4.22
C ALA A 153 -1.93 -16.79 4.31
N SER A 154 -2.50 -16.51 5.50
CA SER A 154 -3.95 -16.46 5.74
C SER A 154 -4.70 -15.43 4.88
N PHE A 155 -4.03 -14.40 4.41
CA PHE A 155 -4.63 -13.31 3.62
C PHE A 155 -4.27 -13.36 2.14
N CYS A 156 -3.41 -14.30 1.74
CA CYS A 156 -2.88 -14.39 0.39
C CYS A 156 -3.50 -15.54 -0.41
N ARG A 157 -3.78 -15.30 -1.69
CA ARG A 157 -4.01 -16.39 -2.65
C ARG A 157 -2.66 -16.75 -3.28
N SER A 158 -1.89 -17.61 -2.62
CA SER A 158 -0.55 -18.00 -3.07
C SER A 158 -0.50 -19.47 -3.48
N ALA A 159 0.43 -19.80 -4.38
CA ALA A 159 0.78 -21.19 -4.66
C ALA A 159 1.53 -21.78 -3.45
N ALA A 160 1.49 -23.09 -3.29
CA ALA A 160 2.25 -23.79 -2.26
C ALA A 160 3.75 -23.46 -2.38
N GLY A 161 4.39 -23.10 -1.24
CA GLY A 161 5.80 -22.72 -1.16
C GLY A 161 6.11 -21.29 -1.59
N ALA A 162 5.11 -20.46 -1.91
CA ALA A 162 5.35 -19.04 -2.17
C ALA A 162 5.69 -18.31 -0.86
N MET A 163 6.68 -17.41 -0.91
CA MET A 163 7.01 -16.57 0.24
C MET A 163 5.86 -15.61 0.53
N THR A 164 5.30 -15.68 1.73
CA THR A 164 4.17 -14.87 2.21
C THR A 164 4.54 -13.91 3.32
N THR A 165 5.76 -14.02 3.86
CA THR A 165 6.30 -13.09 4.85
C THR A 165 6.49 -11.70 4.24
N ARG A 166 5.91 -10.67 4.87
CA ARG A 166 5.98 -9.26 4.43
C ARG A 166 6.24 -8.34 5.62
N GLU A 167 6.87 -7.21 5.34
CA GLU A 167 7.04 -6.13 6.31
C GLU A 167 6.04 -5.01 5.98
N VAL A 168 5.02 -4.86 6.83
CA VAL A 168 4.07 -3.74 6.77
C VAL A 168 4.69 -2.54 7.48
N LYS A 169 4.83 -1.42 6.76
CA LYS A 169 5.44 -0.19 7.25
C LYS A 169 4.44 0.65 8.05
N TRP A 170 3.21 0.70 7.58
CA TRP A 170 2.07 1.37 8.22
C TRP A 170 0.75 0.84 7.67
N ALA A 171 -0.29 0.88 8.50
CA ALA A 171 -1.67 0.51 8.17
C ALA A 171 -2.63 1.30 9.06
N SER A 172 -3.59 2.02 8.48
CA SER A 172 -4.55 2.80 9.27
C SER A 172 -5.82 3.14 8.49
N TRP A 173 -6.89 3.41 9.23
CA TRP A 173 -8.20 3.81 8.74
C TRP A 173 -8.55 5.23 9.18
N ARG A 174 -9.33 5.94 8.37
CA ARG A 174 -9.93 7.23 8.75
C ARG A 174 -11.31 7.42 8.16
N HIS A 175 -12.10 8.30 8.76
CA HIS A 175 -13.30 8.86 8.14
C HIS A 175 -12.95 10.01 7.19
N ARG A 176 -13.64 10.06 6.04
CA ARG A 176 -13.63 11.17 5.09
C ARG A 176 -15.05 11.38 4.55
N GLY A 177 -15.89 12.08 5.31
CA GLY A 177 -17.32 12.16 5.01
C GLY A 177 -17.97 10.78 5.13
N ASP A 178 -18.70 10.37 4.08
CA ASP A 178 -19.33 9.04 4.00
C ASP A 178 -18.34 7.92 3.63
N LEU A 179 -17.09 8.26 3.30
CA LEU A 179 -16.05 7.27 3.03
C LEU A 179 -15.28 6.92 4.29
N VAL A 180 -14.97 5.63 4.42
CA VAL A 180 -13.97 5.10 5.34
C VAL A 180 -12.80 4.63 4.49
N GLU A 181 -11.63 5.26 4.67
CA GLU A 181 -10.43 5.03 3.87
C GLU A 181 -9.40 4.23 4.66
N PHE A 182 -8.93 3.13 4.09
CA PHE A 182 -7.77 2.37 4.56
C PHE A 182 -6.54 2.75 3.76
N ALA A 183 -5.42 2.99 4.43
CA ALA A 183 -4.13 3.13 3.79
C ALA A 183 -3.15 2.14 4.40
N ILE A 184 -2.38 1.46 3.54
CA ILE A 184 -1.38 0.46 3.94
C ILE A 184 -0.17 0.54 3.02
N ALA A 185 1.04 0.43 3.59
CA ALA A 185 2.26 0.19 2.84
C ALA A 185 3.06 -0.96 3.40
N ALA A 186 3.71 -1.69 2.49
CA ALA A 186 4.60 -2.79 2.81
C ALA A 186 5.77 -2.86 1.81
N ASN A 187 6.82 -3.61 2.14
CA ASN A 187 7.91 -3.90 1.22
C ASN A 187 7.40 -4.56 -0.07
N ALA A 188 6.44 -5.48 0.05
CA ALA A 188 5.73 -6.13 -1.05
C ALA A 188 4.38 -6.66 -0.54
N PHE A 189 3.50 -7.03 -1.47
CA PHE A 189 2.23 -7.70 -1.18
C PHE A 189 2.14 -9.01 -1.96
N CYS A 190 1.59 -10.05 -1.35
CA CYS A 190 1.20 -11.25 -2.08
C CYS A 190 -0.19 -11.09 -2.71
N HIS A 191 -0.52 -11.98 -3.62
CA HIS A 191 -1.76 -11.91 -4.41
C HIS A 191 -2.99 -11.83 -3.50
N GLN A 192 -3.82 -10.82 -3.70
CA GLN A 192 -5.03 -10.48 -2.95
C GLN A 192 -4.84 -10.13 -1.46
N MET A 193 -3.62 -9.99 -0.95
CA MET A 193 -3.34 -9.72 0.46
C MET A 193 -4.13 -8.52 1.01
N VAL A 194 -4.04 -7.34 0.37
CA VAL A 194 -4.74 -6.13 0.86
C VAL A 194 -6.26 -6.35 0.89
N ARG A 195 -6.82 -6.97 -0.14
CA ARG A 195 -8.26 -7.25 -0.21
C ARG A 195 -8.70 -8.28 0.83
N GLY A 196 -7.86 -9.28 1.12
CA GLY A 196 -8.09 -10.24 2.22
C GLY A 196 -8.09 -9.55 3.59
N LEU A 197 -7.10 -8.71 3.84
CA LEU A 197 -7.03 -7.91 5.08
C LEU A 197 -8.28 -7.01 5.24
N VAL A 198 -8.69 -6.32 4.19
CA VAL A 198 -9.85 -5.41 4.23
C VAL A 198 -11.14 -6.14 4.61
N VAL A 199 -11.40 -7.35 4.10
CA VAL A 199 -12.61 -8.13 4.50
C VAL A 199 -12.63 -8.34 6.01
N VAL A 200 -11.53 -8.84 6.56
CA VAL A 200 -11.43 -9.15 8.00
C VAL A 200 -11.53 -7.88 8.84
N LEU A 201 -10.85 -6.79 8.44
CA LEU A 201 -10.90 -5.52 9.14
C LEU A 201 -12.32 -4.89 9.11
N VAL A 202 -13.06 -5.05 8.01
CA VAL A 202 -14.47 -4.62 7.92
C VAL A 202 -15.36 -5.47 8.83
N ASP A 203 -15.14 -6.80 8.93
CA ASP A 203 -15.88 -7.65 9.87
C ASP A 203 -15.60 -7.27 11.33
N MET A 204 -14.37 -6.83 11.64
CA MET A 204 -14.04 -6.25 12.96
C MET A 204 -14.76 -4.92 13.20
N GLY A 205 -14.81 -4.05 12.18
CA GLY A 205 -15.60 -2.81 12.23
C GLY A 205 -17.11 -3.03 12.40
N LEU A 206 -17.63 -4.14 11.89
CA LEU A 206 -19.01 -4.60 12.10
C LEU A 206 -19.20 -5.34 13.44
N ARG A 207 -18.15 -5.45 14.24
CA ARG A 207 -18.12 -6.17 15.53
C ARG A 207 -18.51 -7.64 15.43
N ARG A 208 -18.29 -8.27 14.27
CA ARG A 208 -18.50 -9.72 14.03
C ARG A 208 -17.30 -10.54 14.49
N VAL A 209 -16.11 -9.93 14.49
CA VAL A 209 -14.81 -10.52 14.86
C VAL A 209 -14.10 -9.55 15.80
N SER A 210 -13.41 -10.06 16.81
CA SER A 210 -12.62 -9.22 17.73
C SER A 210 -11.33 -8.72 17.06
N PRO A 211 -10.90 -7.46 17.29
CA PRO A 211 -9.63 -6.94 16.76
C PRO A 211 -8.42 -7.81 17.11
N THR A 212 -8.39 -8.43 18.28
CA THR A 212 -7.30 -9.28 18.76
C THR A 212 -7.16 -10.60 18.00
N GLU A 213 -8.22 -11.05 17.30
CA GLU A 213 -8.18 -12.29 16.51
C GLU A 213 -7.25 -12.20 15.30
N ILE A 214 -6.83 -11.00 14.89
CA ILE A 214 -5.86 -10.82 13.82
C ILE A 214 -4.54 -11.56 14.10
N ASN A 215 -4.10 -11.61 15.38
CA ASN A 215 -2.90 -12.33 15.76
C ASN A 215 -3.06 -13.85 15.57
N ALA A 216 -4.22 -14.40 15.91
CA ALA A 216 -4.51 -15.82 15.70
C ALA A 216 -4.58 -16.14 14.19
N MET A 217 -5.15 -15.25 13.37
CA MET A 217 -5.20 -15.40 11.92
C MET A 217 -3.80 -15.34 11.28
N LEU A 218 -2.92 -14.44 11.76
CA LEU A 218 -1.53 -14.37 11.31
C LEU A 218 -0.77 -15.65 11.67
N ALA A 219 -0.96 -16.16 12.91
CA ALA A 219 -0.30 -17.36 13.40
C ALA A 219 -0.81 -18.66 12.74
N ALA A 220 -2.03 -18.65 12.20
CA ALA A 220 -2.63 -19.84 11.59
C ALA A 220 -1.98 -20.21 10.23
N GLU A 221 -1.44 -19.23 9.51
CA GLU A 221 -0.85 -19.40 8.17
C GLU A 221 -1.76 -20.14 7.18
N ASP A 222 -3.07 -20.11 7.43
CA ASP A 222 -4.11 -20.84 6.69
C ASP A 222 -5.10 -19.88 6.02
N ARG A 223 -5.18 -19.94 4.70
CA ARG A 223 -6.07 -19.12 3.88
C ARG A 223 -7.56 -19.29 4.25
N SER A 224 -7.96 -20.42 4.80
CA SER A 224 -9.34 -20.65 5.23
C SER A 224 -9.78 -19.73 6.37
N THR A 225 -8.84 -19.24 7.18
CA THR A 225 -9.09 -18.33 8.32
C THR A 225 -9.21 -16.86 7.90
N GLY A 226 -8.60 -16.47 6.78
CA GLY A 226 -8.54 -15.08 6.29
C GLY A 226 -9.74 -14.60 5.47
N GLY A 227 -10.81 -15.41 5.38
CA GLY A 227 -12.03 -15.05 4.65
C GLY A 227 -11.83 -14.90 3.14
N GLY A 228 -12.71 -14.16 2.48
CA GLY A 228 -12.69 -13.89 1.04
C GLY A 228 -11.69 -12.81 0.61
N ALA A 229 -12.05 -12.08 -0.44
CA ALA A 229 -11.34 -10.87 -0.87
C ALA A 229 -12.36 -9.75 -1.10
N ALA A 230 -12.11 -8.58 -0.54
CA ALA A 230 -12.94 -7.40 -0.71
C ALA A 230 -13.09 -7.04 -2.21
N PRO A 231 -14.19 -6.39 -2.62
CA PRO A 231 -14.41 -5.96 -4.00
C PRO A 231 -13.21 -5.20 -4.57
N PRO A 232 -12.79 -5.48 -5.81
CA PRO A 232 -11.54 -4.90 -6.35
C PRO A 232 -11.62 -3.39 -6.58
N GLN A 233 -12.80 -2.87 -6.91
CA GLN A 233 -13.01 -1.45 -7.24
C GLN A 233 -12.74 -0.49 -6.06
N GLY A 234 -12.74 -0.97 -4.82
CA GLY A 234 -12.33 -0.14 -3.68
C GLY A 234 -10.82 0.07 -3.59
N LEU A 235 -10.00 -0.76 -4.27
CA LEU A 235 -8.56 -0.79 -4.14
C LEU A 235 -7.86 0.05 -5.21
N THR A 236 -6.93 0.91 -4.77
CA THR A 236 -6.06 1.71 -5.63
C THR A 236 -4.60 1.58 -5.19
N LEU A 237 -3.69 1.23 -6.11
CA LEU A 237 -2.25 1.39 -5.92
C LEU A 237 -1.92 2.88 -5.97
N MET A 238 -1.49 3.44 -4.84
CA MET A 238 -1.27 4.88 -4.69
C MET A 238 0.14 5.30 -5.08
N ALA A 239 1.14 4.51 -4.70
CA ALA A 239 2.55 4.83 -4.96
C ALA A 239 3.43 3.59 -4.88
N VAL A 240 4.60 3.69 -5.52
CA VAL A 240 5.69 2.73 -5.43
C VAL A 240 6.93 3.46 -4.92
N GLY A 241 7.54 2.94 -3.84
CA GLY A 241 8.77 3.50 -3.28
C GLY A 241 10.01 2.94 -3.96
N TYR A 242 11.01 3.79 -4.10
CA TYR A 242 12.36 3.47 -4.56
C TYR A 242 13.41 4.05 -3.60
N PRO A 243 14.71 3.67 -3.67
CA PRO A 243 15.72 4.21 -2.75
C PRO A 243 15.80 5.75 -2.72
N ALA A 244 15.70 6.40 -3.89
CA ALA A 244 15.71 7.85 -4.02
C ALA A 244 14.34 8.51 -3.76
N GLU A 245 13.26 7.74 -3.79
CA GLU A 245 11.86 8.19 -3.66
C GLU A 245 11.16 7.25 -2.66
N PRO A 246 11.47 7.30 -1.34
CA PRO A 246 10.87 6.43 -0.35
C PRO A 246 9.37 6.69 -0.20
N LEU A 247 8.61 5.67 0.22
CA LEU A 247 7.22 5.84 0.57
C LEU A 247 7.08 6.65 1.86
N GLU A 248 6.32 7.73 1.79
CA GLU A 248 5.93 8.52 2.94
C GLU A 248 4.49 8.18 3.35
N PRO A 249 4.21 8.01 4.65
CA PRO A 249 2.84 7.85 5.11
C PRO A 249 2.05 9.14 4.86
N PRO A 250 0.75 9.05 4.53
CA PRO A 250 -0.12 10.21 4.49
C PRO A 250 -0.10 10.97 5.83
N ASP A 251 -0.23 12.28 5.82
CA ASP A 251 -0.11 13.14 7.01
C ASP A 251 -0.99 12.70 8.18
N TRP A 252 -2.19 12.17 7.88
CA TRP A 252 -3.13 11.69 8.90
C TRP A 252 -2.68 10.38 9.59
N ILE A 253 -1.70 9.63 9.06
CA ILE A 253 -1.14 8.41 9.68
C ILE A 253 -0.05 8.74 10.70
N ARG A 254 0.65 9.86 10.55
CA ARG A 254 1.78 10.25 11.42
C ARG A 254 1.41 10.36 12.90
N PHE A 255 0.11 10.47 13.21
CA PHE A 255 -0.40 10.61 14.58
C PHE A 255 -0.81 9.29 15.25
N VAL A 256 -0.75 8.16 14.54
CA VAL A 256 -1.27 6.85 15.01
C VAL A 256 -0.17 5.82 15.26
N SER A 257 1.10 6.18 15.11
CA SER A 257 2.21 5.26 15.43
C SER A 257 2.22 4.97 16.93
N PRO A 258 2.09 3.70 17.36
CA PRO A 258 2.27 3.36 18.76
C PRO A 258 3.71 3.71 19.18
N PRO A 259 3.94 4.08 20.46
CA PRO A 259 5.29 4.27 20.96
C PRO A 259 6.09 2.99 20.72
N VAL A 260 7.27 3.14 20.11
CA VAL A 260 8.21 2.03 19.93
C VAL A 260 8.43 1.41 21.30
N ALA A 261 8.07 0.14 21.48
CA ALA A 261 8.34 -0.58 22.71
C ALA A 261 9.86 -0.55 22.96
N GLU A 262 10.29 0.12 24.02
CA GLU A 262 11.69 0.15 24.42
C GLU A 262 12.16 -1.30 24.60
N SER A 263 13.23 -1.65 23.89
CA SER A 263 13.86 -2.96 23.99
C SER A 263 14.30 -3.21 25.45
N PRO A 264 14.03 -4.39 26.06
CA PRO A 264 14.35 -4.66 27.47
C PRO A 264 15.85 -4.57 27.82
N ALA A 265 16.73 -4.31 26.86
CA ALA A 265 18.18 -4.25 27.04
C ALA A 265 18.72 -2.93 27.64
N GLN A 266 17.90 -1.89 27.85
CA GLN A 266 18.36 -0.59 28.37
C GLN A 266 18.03 -0.32 29.85
N THR A 267 17.42 -1.25 30.58
CA THR A 267 17.07 -1.07 32.00
C THR A 267 18.16 -1.54 32.99
N ALA A 268 19.31 -2.01 32.52
CA ALA A 268 20.44 -2.39 33.38
C ALA A 268 21.50 -1.27 33.41
N GLY A 269 21.35 -0.27 34.30
CA GLY A 269 22.43 0.69 34.50
C GLY A 269 22.04 2.08 34.99
N ARG A 270 21.06 2.23 35.86
CA ARG A 270 20.95 3.45 36.69
C ARG A 270 21.22 3.11 38.15
N GLY A 271 22.51 3.21 38.51
CA GLY A 271 22.95 3.16 39.89
C GLY A 271 22.30 4.30 40.68
N VAL A 272 21.76 3.95 41.84
CA VAL A 272 21.21 4.89 42.83
C VAL A 272 22.38 5.67 43.42
N PHE A 273 22.55 6.93 43.04
CA PHE A 273 23.40 7.88 43.75
C PHE A 273 22.62 8.41 44.95
N LEU A 274 22.93 7.91 46.15
CA LEU A 274 22.51 8.52 47.43
C LEU A 274 23.15 9.92 47.52
N ARG A 275 22.35 10.96 47.49
CA ARG A 275 22.77 12.34 47.79
C ARG A 275 23.00 12.44 49.30
N GLY A 276 24.27 12.74 49.67
CA GLY A 276 24.64 13.07 51.03
C GLY A 276 23.92 14.35 51.53
N VAL A 277 23.53 14.30 52.79
CA VAL A 277 22.93 15.40 53.57
C VAL A 277 23.98 16.48 53.79
N PRO A 278 23.73 17.79 53.51
CA PRO A 278 24.68 18.85 53.88
C PRO A 278 24.61 19.14 55.38
N PRO A 279 25.75 19.55 56.02
CA PRO A 279 25.82 19.83 57.45
C PRO A 279 25.12 21.16 57.78
N LYS A 280 24.44 21.20 58.96
CA LYS A 280 23.78 22.37 59.52
C LYS A 280 24.77 23.48 59.83
N ALA A 281 24.54 24.68 59.32
CA ALA A 281 25.29 25.89 59.70
C ALA A 281 24.87 26.37 61.11
N GLY A 282 25.89 26.63 61.93
CA GLY A 282 25.76 27.10 63.28
C GLY A 282 25.25 28.53 63.40
N ARG A 283 24.44 28.79 64.41
CA ARG A 283 24.02 30.12 64.89
C ARG A 283 25.27 30.92 65.35
N ARG A 284 25.39 32.10 64.90
CA ARG A 284 26.22 33.15 65.55
C ARG A 284 25.30 34.09 66.29
N ASP A 285 25.53 34.18 67.60
CA ASP A 285 24.97 35.22 68.46
C ASP A 285 25.55 36.55 68.12
N ARG A 286 24.76 37.59 68.32
CA ARG A 286 25.13 39.00 68.39
C ARG A 286 25.03 39.48 69.82
N PRO A 287 25.88 40.44 70.18
CA PRO A 287 25.61 41.30 71.31
C PRO A 287 24.54 42.33 71.00
#